data_d6a739513f1fd275ed7a185131c4c498
#
_entry.id   d6a739513f1fd275ed7a185131c4c498
#
_cell.length_a   1.000
_cell.length_b   1.000
_cell.length_c   1.000
_cell.angle_alpha   90.00
_cell.angle_beta   90.00
_cell.angle_gamma   90.00
#
_symmetry.space_group_name_H-M   'P 1'
#
loop_
_entity.id
_entity.type
_entity.pdbx_description
1 polymer ?
#
loop_
_entity_poly.entity_id
_entity_poly.type
_entity_poly.pdbx_seq_one_letter_code
_entity_poly.pdbx_strand_id
1 'polypeptide(L)'
;MRLCVIGDPVGHSLSPRIHRRFMERCGAAGSYEAVTVTAETLEDFVVQGCRGAWDGCNVTMPLKERILPLLDAVEPWTASCGAVNTVCFRNGRAVGYNTDGPG
;
A
#
# COMPACT_ATOMS: atom_id res chain seq x y z
N MET A 1 -11.64 -6.78 -7.60
CA MET A 1 -10.77 -6.26 -6.54
C MET A 1 -10.64 -4.76 -6.61
N ARG A 2 -10.58 -4.12 -5.48
CA ARG A 2 -10.40 -2.67 -5.40
C ARG A 2 -8.99 -2.35 -4.94
N LEU A 3 -8.23 -1.70 -5.81
CA LEU A 3 -6.85 -1.31 -5.58
C LEU A 3 -6.71 0.19 -5.73
N CYS A 4 -5.74 0.78 -5.06
CA CYS A 4 -5.50 2.21 -5.16
C CYS A 4 -4.02 2.57 -4.95
N VAL A 5 -3.67 3.80 -5.26
CA VAL A 5 -2.43 4.44 -4.84
C VAL A 5 -2.78 5.58 -3.91
N ILE A 6 -2.07 5.69 -2.79
CA ILE A 6 -2.27 6.75 -1.81
C ILE A 6 -1.03 7.62 -1.66
N GLY A 7 -1.25 8.89 -1.39
CA GLY A 7 -0.19 9.87 -1.17
C GLY A 7 -0.76 11.22 -0.76
N ASP A 8 0.12 12.18 -0.49
CA ASP A 8 -0.30 13.52 -0.08
C ASP A 8 0.62 14.58 -0.71
N PRO A 9 0.30 15.11 -1.85
CA PRO A 9 -0.77 14.68 -2.75
C PRO A 9 -0.42 13.40 -3.49
N VAL A 10 -1.43 12.68 -3.94
CA VAL A 10 -1.19 11.48 -4.73
C VAL A 10 -0.73 11.87 -6.14
N GLY A 11 0.38 11.25 -6.59
CA GLY A 11 0.88 11.48 -7.94
C GLY A 11 0.03 10.76 -8.99
N HIS A 12 0.07 11.29 -10.21
CA HIS A 12 -0.72 10.75 -11.31
C HIS A 12 -0.05 9.58 -12.04
N SER A 13 1.25 9.43 -11.85
CA SER A 13 1.98 8.43 -12.61
C SER A 13 2.51 7.35 -11.69
N LEU A 14 1.84 6.22 -11.72
CA LEU A 14 2.43 5.00 -11.20
C LEU A 14 3.15 4.36 -12.39
N SER A 15 4.43 4.01 -12.24
CA SER A 15 5.12 3.38 -13.36
C SER A 15 4.46 2.02 -13.65
N PRO A 16 4.39 1.60 -14.92
CA PRO A 16 3.83 0.28 -15.25
C PRO A 16 4.53 -0.86 -14.52
N ARG A 17 5.81 -0.71 -14.22
CA ARG A 17 6.58 -1.70 -13.48
C ARG A 17 6.10 -1.85 -12.04
N ILE A 18 5.85 -0.73 -11.34
CA ILE A 18 5.35 -0.75 -9.97
C ILE A 18 3.94 -1.35 -9.93
N HIS A 19 3.10 -0.94 -10.87
CA HIS A 19 1.73 -1.46 -10.98
C HIS A 19 1.72 -2.98 -11.19
N ARG A 20 2.59 -3.47 -12.07
CA ARG A 20 2.71 -4.91 -12.35
C ARG A 20 3.13 -5.67 -11.10
N ARG A 21 4.16 -5.19 -10.38
CA ARG A 21 4.63 -5.84 -9.15
C ARG A 21 3.55 -5.85 -8.08
N PHE A 22 2.77 -4.78 -7.99
CA PHE A 22 1.66 -4.71 -7.07
C PHE A 22 0.62 -5.79 -7.38
N MET A 23 0.23 -5.92 -8.65
CA MET A 23 -0.72 -6.95 -9.07
C MET A 23 -0.21 -8.37 -8.75
N GLU A 24 1.06 -8.62 -8.97
CA GLU A 24 1.68 -9.91 -8.64
C GLU A 24 1.62 -10.20 -7.14
N ARG A 25 1.93 -9.23 -6.31
CA ARG A 25 1.94 -9.40 -4.85
C ARG A 25 0.55 -9.62 -4.27
N CYS A 26 -0.43 -8.89 -4.75
CA CYS A 26 -1.80 -9.00 -4.24
C CYS A 26 -2.62 -10.08 -4.97
N GLY A 27 -2.12 -10.62 -6.06
CA GLY A 27 -2.83 -11.59 -6.86
C GLY A 27 -4.07 -10.99 -7.51
N ALA A 28 -4.00 -9.70 -7.87
CA ALA A 28 -5.18 -8.92 -8.18
C ALA A 28 -5.31 -8.54 -9.63
N ALA A 29 -6.52 -8.60 -10.12
CA ALA A 29 -6.97 -7.87 -11.30
C ALA A 29 -8.25 -7.13 -10.89
N GLY A 30 -8.45 -5.91 -11.37
CA GLY A 30 -9.65 -5.15 -11.02
C GLY A 30 -9.45 -3.64 -11.16
N SER A 31 -10.20 -2.88 -10.40
CA SER A 31 -10.15 -1.42 -10.45
C SER A 31 -8.92 -0.88 -9.72
N TYR A 32 -8.40 0.23 -10.20
CA TYR A 32 -7.26 0.92 -9.60
C TYR A 32 -7.51 2.42 -9.66
N GLU A 33 -7.43 3.09 -8.53
CA GLU A 33 -7.70 4.53 -8.47
C GLU A 33 -6.70 5.27 -7.57
N ALA A 34 -6.56 6.57 -7.78
CA ALA A 34 -5.70 7.43 -6.97
C ALA A 34 -6.54 8.04 -5.83
N VAL A 35 -6.06 7.93 -4.59
CA VAL A 35 -6.75 8.44 -3.43
C VAL A 35 -5.79 9.30 -2.60
N THR A 36 -6.13 10.57 -2.39
CA THR A 36 -5.35 11.43 -1.52
C THR A 36 -5.60 11.06 -0.06
N VAL A 37 -4.53 10.68 0.63
CA VAL A 37 -4.57 10.33 2.06
C VAL A 37 -3.48 11.14 2.76
N THR A 38 -3.88 11.89 3.78
CA THR A 38 -2.94 12.68 4.57
C THR A 38 -2.41 11.90 5.76
N ALA A 39 -1.39 12.42 6.43
CA ALA A 39 -0.89 11.80 7.66
C ALA A 39 -1.98 11.66 8.73
N GLU A 40 -2.92 12.60 8.77
CA GLU A 40 -4.03 12.60 9.73
C GLU A 40 -5.10 11.57 9.41
N THR A 41 -5.30 11.25 8.13
CA THR A 41 -6.32 10.30 7.70
C THR A 41 -5.78 8.91 7.42
N LEU A 42 -4.47 8.72 7.51
CA LEU A 42 -3.82 7.46 7.17
C LEU A 42 -4.30 6.29 8.03
N GLU A 43 -4.39 6.48 9.34
CA GLU A 43 -4.84 5.43 10.25
C GLU A 43 -6.26 4.96 9.91
N ASP A 44 -7.17 5.90 9.67
CA ASP A 44 -8.54 5.59 9.29
C ASP A 44 -8.56 4.83 7.95
N PHE A 45 -7.73 5.25 6.99
CA PHE A 45 -7.63 4.56 5.71
C PHE A 45 -7.24 3.09 5.90
N VAL A 46 -6.25 2.80 6.75
CA VAL A 46 -5.81 1.42 7.02
C VAL A 46 -6.93 0.62 7.69
N VAL A 47 -7.63 1.22 8.65
CA VAL A 47 -8.76 0.57 9.32
C VAL A 47 -9.85 0.20 8.30
N GLN A 48 -10.20 1.11 7.41
CA GLN A 48 -11.21 0.85 6.39
C GLN A 48 -10.78 -0.22 5.40
N GLY A 49 -9.49 -0.23 5.03
CA GLY A 49 -8.92 -1.30 4.20
C GLY A 49 -9.06 -2.67 4.85
N CYS A 50 -8.74 -2.77 6.14
CA CYS A 50 -8.90 -4.01 6.89
C CYS A 50 -10.36 -4.47 6.99
N ARG A 51 -11.29 -3.54 6.93
CA ARG A 51 -12.72 -3.83 6.94
C ARG A 51 -13.29 -4.21 5.57
N GLY A 52 -12.46 -4.23 4.54
CA GLY A 52 -12.85 -4.66 3.20
C GLY A 52 -13.09 -3.53 2.21
N ALA A 53 -12.82 -2.27 2.57
CA ALA A 53 -12.97 -1.15 1.63
C ALA A 53 -11.99 -1.27 0.46
N TRP A 54 -10.81 -1.82 0.71
CA TRP A 54 -9.75 -2.01 -0.29
C TRP A 54 -9.15 -3.40 -0.16
N ASP A 55 -8.68 -3.94 -1.28
CA ASP A 55 -7.93 -5.20 -1.29
C ASP A 55 -6.43 -4.95 -1.19
N GLY A 56 -5.98 -3.79 -1.63
CA GLY A 56 -4.60 -3.39 -1.50
C GLY A 56 -4.36 -1.96 -1.97
N CYS A 57 -3.17 -1.46 -1.67
CA CYS A 57 -2.77 -0.13 -2.12
C CYS A 57 -1.26 -0.02 -2.33
N ASN A 58 -0.87 0.87 -3.24
CA ASN A 58 0.49 1.37 -3.29
C ASN A 58 0.58 2.63 -2.43
N VAL A 59 1.73 2.83 -1.81
CA VAL A 59 1.96 3.96 -0.91
C VAL A 59 3.07 4.83 -1.48
N THR A 60 2.80 6.13 -1.61
CA THR A 60 3.77 7.09 -2.10
C THR A 60 4.15 8.08 -0.99
N MET A 61 5.06 9.00 -1.31
CA MET A 61 5.48 10.02 -0.37
C MET A 61 4.30 10.91 0.07
N PRO A 62 4.25 11.34 1.30
CA PRO A 62 5.22 11.13 2.39
C PRO A 62 4.83 9.99 3.33
N LEU A 63 4.02 9.03 2.88
CA LEU A 63 3.36 8.05 3.74
C LEU A 63 4.13 6.74 3.92
N LYS A 64 5.15 6.49 3.11
CA LYS A 64 5.86 5.19 3.10
C LYS A 64 6.43 4.77 4.46
N GLU A 65 6.91 5.71 5.25
CA GLU A 65 7.43 5.43 6.59
C GLU A 65 6.33 5.51 7.63
N ARG A 66 5.38 6.42 7.44
CA ARG A 66 4.31 6.68 8.40
C ARG A 66 3.32 5.54 8.53
N ILE A 67 3.13 4.78 7.46
CA ILE A 67 2.19 3.65 7.46
C ILE A 67 2.75 2.43 8.21
N LEU A 68 4.07 2.33 8.34
CA LEU A 68 4.73 1.15 8.90
C LEU A 68 4.16 0.72 10.26
N PRO A 69 4.02 1.61 11.26
CA PRO A 69 3.50 1.22 12.57
C PRO A 69 2.01 0.87 12.59
N LEU A 70 1.30 1.14 11.49
CA LEU A 70 -0.13 0.86 11.39
C LEU A 70 -0.42 -0.54 10.80
N LEU A 71 0.60 -1.26 10.37
CA LEU A 71 0.46 -2.55 9.70
C LEU A 71 0.48 -3.69 10.70
N ASP A 72 -0.26 -4.76 10.41
CA ASP A 72 -0.29 -5.97 11.25
C ASP A 72 0.95 -6.81 11.06
N ALA A 73 1.51 -6.82 9.85
CA ALA A 73 2.71 -7.57 9.53
C ALA A 73 3.47 -6.90 8.40
N VAL A 74 4.77 -7.13 8.35
CA VAL A 74 5.66 -6.55 7.34
C VAL A 74 6.64 -7.65 6.92
N GLU A 75 6.82 -7.80 5.61
CA GLU A 75 7.82 -8.71 5.07
C GLU A 75 9.21 -8.37 5.63
N PRO A 76 10.07 -9.37 5.97
CA PRO A 76 11.37 -9.09 6.62
C PRO A 76 12.24 -8.09 5.88
N TRP A 77 12.33 -8.16 4.56
CA TRP A 77 13.08 -7.20 3.76
C TRP A 77 12.52 -5.78 3.93
N THR A 78 11.20 -5.65 3.89
CA THR A 78 10.52 -4.37 4.05
C THR A 78 10.79 -3.77 5.43
N ALA A 79 10.79 -4.59 6.47
CA ALA A 79 11.11 -4.13 7.82
C ALA A 79 12.53 -3.57 7.89
N SER A 80 13.49 -4.20 7.20
CA SER A 80 14.87 -3.73 7.12
C SER A 80 14.99 -2.40 6.39
N CYS A 81 14.16 -2.18 5.37
CA CYS A 81 14.15 -0.92 4.61
C CYS A 81 13.55 0.25 5.38
N GLY A 82 12.68 -0.03 6.37
CA GLY A 82 11.99 1.00 7.11
C GLY A 82 10.93 1.76 6.32
N ALA A 83 10.52 1.25 5.17
CA ALA A 83 9.53 1.91 4.32
C ALA A 83 8.69 0.89 3.56
N VAL A 84 7.41 1.17 3.43
CA VAL A 84 6.43 0.31 2.74
C VAL A 84 5.89 1.04 1.52
N ASN A 85 5.92 0.40 0.37
CA ASN A 85 5.30 0.95 -0.85
C ASN A 85 4.09 0.16 -1.33
N THR A 86 3.79 -0.98 -0.73
CA THR A 86 2.68 -1.83 -1.12
C THR A 86 2.05 -2.44 0.13
N VAL A 87 0.73 -2.39 0.23
CA VAL A 87 -0.02 -3.01 1.32
C VAL A 87 -1.10 -3.88 0.72
N CYS A 88 -1.20 -5.12 1.21
CA CYS A 88 -2.30 -6.02 0.88
C CYS A 88 -3.19 -6.19 2.11
N PHE A 89 -4.49 -6.02 1.92
CA PHE A 89 -5.49 -6.22 2.98
C PHE A 89 -6.13 -7.59 2.80
N ARG A 90 -5.90 -8.51 3.73
CA ARG A 90 -6.42 -9.87 3.66
C ARG A 90 -6.87 -10.33 5.04
N ASN A 91 -8.05 -10.93 5.11
CA ASN A 91 -8.58 -11.49 6.36
C ASN A 91 -8.62 -10.49 7.51
N GLY A 92 -8.93 -9.23 7.20
CA GLY A 92 -8.99 -8.17 8.20
C GLY A 92 -7.62 -7.66 8.66
N ARG A 93 -6.54 -8.01 7.95
CA ARG A 93 -5.17 -7.63 8.31
C ARG A 93 -4.50 -6.85 7.18
N ALA A 94 -3.63 -5.92 7.56
CA ALA A 94 -2.81 -5.14 6.64
C ALA A 94 -1.37 -5.68 6.67
N VAL A 95 -0.87 -6.12 5.51
CA VAL A 95 0.48 -6.67 5.38
C VAL A 95 1.27 -5.84 4.38
N GLY A 96 2.43 -5.36 4.81
CA GLY A 96 3.26 -4.44 4.04
C GLY A 96 4.43 -5.10 3.32
N TYR A 97 4.73 -4.56 2.13
CA TYR A 97 5.83 -5.01 1.28
C TYR A 97 6.58 -3.81 0.72
N ASN A 98 7.86 -4.03 0.40
CA ASN A 98 8.64 -3.08 -0.38
C ASN A 98 9.05 -3.77 -1.68
N THR A 99 8.48 -3.30 -2.80
CA THR A 99 8.74 -3.88 -4.12
C THR A 99 9.96 -3.25 -4.81
N ASP A 100 10.59 -2.25 -4.18
CA ASP A 100 11.84 -1.67 -4.66
C ASP A 100 13.06 -2.49 -4.22
N GLY A 101 12.85 -3.64 -3.62
CA GLY A 101 13.87 -4.48 -3.02
C GLY A 101 15.03 -4.88 -3.92
N PRO A 102 15.98 -5.68 -3.40
CA PRO A 102 17.28 -5.88 -4.01
C PRO A 102 17.27 -6.61 -5.34
N GLY A 103 16.12 -7.06 -5.75
CA GLY A 103 15.98 -7.82 -7.00
C GLY A 103 15.76 -6.99 -8.25
#